data_4a36f3295dda9847f7abb279064ff5c0
#
_entry.id   4a36f3295dda9847f7abb279064ff5c0
#
_cell.length_a   1.000
_cell.length_b   1.000
_cell.length_c   1.000
_cell.angle_alpha   90.00
_cell.angle_beta   90.00
_cell.angle_gamma   90.00
#
_symmetry.space_group_name_H-M   'P 1'
#
loop_
_entity.id
_entity.type
_entity.pdbx_description
1 polymer ?
#
loop_
_entity_poly.entity_id
_entity_poly.type
_entity_poly.pdbx_seq_one_letter_code
_entity_poly.pdbx_strand_id
1 'polypeptide(L)'
;MSVDISQICFALEQLAEKYMPLLVSASDAVWEFHEPAYEERRSCTLLKEILEQHGFTVSVPCEELPTAFQASFGNSGPVIGLLGEYDALVGMCQEADEPGQKYPDGAGLDTPGHGCGHNLLGIGLLGAALFLKELLEQYHLPGTIVYFGCPAEENASGKSKMIQNGFFQGIDAAFSWHPHAQAGIFNQSLANQRVVYTFHGTSAHASQAPHLGRSALDACELMNIGVNYLREHMIDEARIHYAYLDAGGNLPNIVPSRAQLLYAIRAPKGSQAQALRERTDRIAQGAALMTDTSVEIKTKCIYDSMMKNSTLDGLVLKYMDVFLPLHYSEEELAYAKKFLPFGNESDSEIPIYSSPDFAPVRKTGISTDVGNVSQILPCSAFMVNCYANGSPLHHWTVTAQGKSSIAHKGMMAASKILAASIWEIFENSGILEKAKQDFMQEKKKSV
;
A
#
# COMPACT_ATOMS: atom_id res chain seq x y z
N MET A 1 32.61 9.31 -17.92
CA MET A 1 32.90 7.86 -18.09
C MET A 1 31.77 7.13 -17.42
N SER A 2 31.03 6.28 -18.12
CA SER A 2 30.00 5.45 -17.49
C SER A 2 30.65 4.53 -16.46
N VAL A 3 30.13 4.51 -15.25
CA VAL A 3 30.60 3.61 -14.19
C VAL A 3 30.14 2.20 -14.54
N ASP A 4 31.04 1.21 -14.39
CA ASP A 4 30.66 -0.18 -14.65
C ASP A 4 29.57 -0.62 -13.65
N ILE A 5 28.50 -1.23 -14.15
CA ILE A 5 27.38 -1.74 -13.37
C ILE A 5 27.84 -2.66 -12.23
N SER A 6 28.89 -3.47 -12.47
CA SER A 6 29.49 -4.34 -11.46
C SER A 6 30.10 -3.57 -10.28
N GLN A 7 30.66 -2.39 -10.53
CA GLN A 7 31.19 -1.51 -9.48
C GLN A 7 30.08 -0.93 -8.62
N ILE A 8 28.96 -0.53 -9.24
CA ILE A 8 27.78 -0.03 -8.50
C ILE A 8 27.15 -1.13 -7.65
N CYS A 9 26.99 -2.34 -8.21
CA CYS A 9 26.46 -3.47 -7.44
C CYS A 9 27.38 -3.82 -6.26
N PHE A 10 28.70 -3.80 -6.44
CA PHE A 10 29.64 -4.01 -5.35
C PHE A 10 29.57 -2.92 -4.28
N ALA A 11 29.49 -1.65 -4.70
CA ALA A 11 29.32 -0.53 -3.77
C ALA A 11 27.99 -0.64 -2.97
N LEU A 12 26.91 -1.08 -3.62
CA LEU A 12 25.62 -1.30 -2.96
C LEU A 12 25.67 -2.43 -1.92
N GLU A 13 26.43 -3.50 -2.16
CA GLU A 13 26.66 -4.53 -1.12
C GLU A 13 27.39 -3.96 0.09
N GLN A 14 28.43 -3.16 -0.12
CA GLN A 14 29.15 -2.50 0.98
C GLN A 14 28.26 -1.50 1.75
N LEU A 15 27.44 -0.73 1.04
CA LEU A 15 26.50 0.19 1.66
C LEU A 15 25.40 -0.57 2.44
N ALA A 16 24.93 -1.69 1.91
CA ALA A 16 23.99 -2.55 2.60
C ALA A 16 24.59 -3.07 3.93
N GLU A 17 25.82 -3.55 3.94
CA GLU A 17 26.52 -3.97 5.17
C GLU A 17 26.67 -2.78 6.15
N LYS A 18 27.08 -1.62 5.67
CA LYS A 18 27.26 -0.39 6.47
C LYS A 18 25.97 0.05 7.18
N TYR A 19 24.85 0.05 6.46
CA TYR A 19 23.58 0.58 6.93
C TYR A 19 22.65 -0.47 7.54
N MET A 20 22.94 -1.77 7.39
CA MET A 20 22.09 -2.85 7.92
C MET A 20 21.71 -2.67 9.39
N PRO A 21 22.63 -2.37 10.35
CA PRO A 21 22.25 -2.21 11.75
C PRO A 21 21.24 -1.08 11.98
N LEU A 22 21.40 0.04 11.28
CA LEU A 22 20.49 1.18 11.36
C LEU A 22 19.11 0.82 10.80
N LEU A 23 19.07 0.24 9.60
CA LEU A 23 17.83 -0.06 8.89
C LEU A 23 17.02 -1.16 9.59
N VAL A 24 17.69 -2.21 10.09
CA VAL A 24 17.04 -3.25 10.90
C VAL A 24 16.46 -2.65 12.17
N SER A 25 17.25 -1.88 12.92
CA SER A 25 16.76 -1.23 14.15
C SER A 25 15.58 -0.29 13.89
N ALA A 26 15.59 0.46 12.79
CA ALA A 26 14.50 1.35 12.40
C ALA A 26 13.24 0.57 12.00
N SER A 27 13.38 -0.51 11.23
CA SER A 27 12.25 -1.38 10.85
C SER A 27 11.59 -2.02 12.07
N ASP A 28 12.41 -2.54 12.99
CA ASP A 28 11.93 -3.15 14.23
C ASP A 28 11.24 -2.12 15.13
N ALA A 29 11.75 -0.88 15.18
CA ALA A 29 11.11 0.20 15.93
C ALA A 29 9.74 0.59 15.34
N VAL A 30 9.62 0.71 14.01
CA VAL A 30 8.33 0.96 13.33
C VAL A 30 7.37 -0.20 13.58
N TRP A 31 7.85 -1.46 13.54
CA TRP A 31 7.04 -2.62 13.87
C TRP A 31 6.49 -2.57 15.30
N GLU A 32 7.30 -2.16 16.28
CA GLU A 32 6.89 -1.99 17.68
C GLU A 32 5.93 -0.80 17.88
N PHE A 33 6.01 0.23 17.04
CA PHE A 33 5.11 1.38 17.11
C PHE A 33 3.70 1.02 16.64
N HIS A 34 3.58 0.19 15.63
CA HIS A 34 2.34 -0.32 15.03
C HIS A 34 1.19 0.70 14.98
N GLU A 35 1.52 1.93 14.56
CA GLU A 35 0.59 3.07 14.54
C GLU A 35 -0.36 2.98 13.34
N PRO A 36 -1.68 3.11 13.54
CA PRO A 36 -2.64 3.03 12.43
C PRO A 36 -2.70 4.34 11.62
N ALA A 37 -3.45 4.28 10.52
CA ALA A 37 -3.63 5.36 9.55
C ALA A 37 -3.87 6.74 10.19
N TYR A 38 -3.05 7.73 9.82
CA TYR A 38 -2.99 9.10 10.33
C TYR A 38 -2.56 9.26 11.80
N GLU A 39 -2.18 8.19 12.46
CA GLU A 39 -1.64 8.20 13.83
C GLU A 39 -0.15 7.85 13.87
N GLU A 40 0.51 7.70 12.73
CA GLU A 40 1.90 7.24 12.53
C GLU A 40 2.94 8.28 12.99
N ARG A 41 2.78 8.85 14.18
CA ARG A 41 3.59 9.98 14.67
C ARG A 41 5.02 9.58 14.99
N ARG A 42 5.21 8.46 15.69
CA ARG A 42 6.53 7.96 16.11
C ARG A 42 7.30 7.47 14.89
N SER A 43 6.65 6.72 14.00
CA SER A 43 7.21 6.22 12.75
C SER A 43 7.65 7.37 11.84
N CYS A 44 6.78 8.35 11.63
CA CYS A 44 7.08 9.56 10.87
C CYS A 44 8.27 10.34 11.47
N THR A 45 8.31 10.51 12.79
CA THR A 45 9.38 11.24 13.49
C THR A 45 10.71 10.52 13.32
N LEU A 46 10.75 9.20 13.54
CA LEU A 46 11.94 8.38 13.37
C LEU A 46 12.53 8.50 11.96
N LEU A 47 11.68 8.38 10.94
CA LEU A 47 12.10 8.48 9.54
C LEU A 47 12.65 9.86 9.20
N LYS A 48 12.01 10.94 9.67
CA LYS A 48 12.49 12.31 9.47
C LYS A 48 13.85 12.54 10.14
N GLU A 49 14.01 12.11 11.39
CA GLU A 49 15.26 12.26 12.13
C GLU A 49 16.42 11.52 11.46
N ILE A 50 16.20 10.28 10.97
CA ILE A 50 17.23 9.53 10.25
C ILE A 50 17.62 10.26 8.95
N LEU A 51 16.65 10.74 8.18
CA LEU A 51 16.92 11.45 6.92
C LEU A 51 17.66 12.78 7.17
N GLU A 52 17.24 13.57 8.16
CA GLU A 52 17.92 14.81 8.55
C GLU A 52 19.37 14.58 9.00
N GLN A 53 19.61 13.56 9.85
CA GLN A 53 20.96 13.18 10.32
C GLN A 53 21.86 12.77 9.16
N HIS A 54 21.29 12.29 8.05
CA HIS A 54 22.03 11.91 6.85
C HIS A 54 22.02 12.98 5.76
N GLY A 55 21.65 14.22 6.10
CA GLY A 55 21.81 15.38 5.22
C GLY A 55 20.69 15.61 4.22
N PHE A 56 19.53 14.98 4.39
CA PHE A 56 18.33 15.31 3.63
C PHE A 56 17.65 16.56 4.19
N THR A 57 17.09 17.37 3.33
CA THR A 57 16.24 18.52 3.72
C THR A 57 14.80 18.04 3.87
N VAL A 58 14.31 18.03 5.11
CA VAL A 58 12.95 17.57 5.44
C VAL A 58 11.97 18.74 5.42
N SER A 59 10.78 18.52 4.87
CA SER A 59 9.66 19.45 4.90
C SER A 59 8.31 18.75 5.09
N VAL A 60 7.35 19.44 5.70
CA VAL A 60 5.96 19.00 5.88
C VAL A 60 5.07 19.99 5.14
N PRO A 61 4.77 19.77 3.86
CA PRO A 61 4.07 20.74 3.01
C PRO A 61 2.61 21.00 3.40
N CYS A 62 1.99 20.13 4.19
CA CYS A 62 0.56 20.22 4.55
C CYS A 62 0.34 19.96 6.03
N GLU A 63 -0.12 20.96 6.77
CA GLU A 63 -0.43 20.85 8.21
C GLU A 63 -1.60 19.91 8.50
N GLU A 64 -2.52 19.74 7.55
CA GLU A 64 -3.66 18.82 7.67
C GLU A 64 -3.26 17.35 7.53
N LEU A 65 -2.03 17.09 7.07
CA LEU A 65 -1.42 15.77 6.95
C LEU A 65 -0.12 15.69 7.76
N PRO A 66 -0.17 15.75 9.10
CA PRO A 66 1.01 15.93 9.95
C PRO A 66 1.97 14.73 9.93
N THR A 67 1.50 13.58 9.47
CA THR A 67 2.32 12.36 9.30
C THR A 67 2.78 12.16 7.86
N ALA A 68 2.44 13.06 6.92
CA ALA A 68 3.00 13.10 5.57
C ALA A 68 4.17 14.09 5.53
N PHE A 69 5.28 13.70 4.91
CA PHE A 69 6.44 14.57 4.73
C PHE A 69 7.18 14.25 3.43
N GLN A 70 8.10 15.13 3.06
CA GLN A 70 9.09 14.86 2.02
C GLN A 70 10.48 15.21 2.53
N ALA A 71 11.47 14.42 2.11
CA ALA A 71 12.87 14.65 2.41
C ALA A 71 13.67 14.57 1.11
N SER A 72 14.39 15.64 0.76
CA SER A 72 15.11 15.76 -0.50
C SER A 72 16.62 15.83 -0.32
N PHE A 73 17.34 15.20 -1.24
CA PHE A 73 18.80 15.30 -1.38
C PHE A 73 19.16 15.50 -2.86
N GLY A 74 20.13 16.38 -3.13
CA GLY A 74 20.48 16.81 -4.47
C GLY A 74 19.68 18.03 -4.92
N ASN A 75 20.13 18.69 -6.00
CA ASN A 75 19.54 19.94 -6.50
C ASN A 75 19.60 20.09 -8.03
N SER A 76 19.90 19.01 -8.72
CA SER A 76 20.09 19.00 -10.20
C SER A 76 19.75 17.63 -10.77
N GLY A 77 19.66 17.55 -12.10
CA GLY A 77 19.36 16.31 -12.81
C GLY A 77 17.91 15.83 -12.65
N PRO A 78 17.63 14.57 -12.99
CA PRO A 78 16.33 13.95 -12.77
C PRO A 78 15.89 13.96 -11.31
N VAL A 79 14.60 14.14 -11.04
CA VAL A 79 14.01 14.14 -9.70
C VAL A 79 13.19 12.87 -9.50
N ILE A 80 13.68 11.96 -8.67
CA ILE A 80 13.08 10.64 -8.46
C ILE A 80 12.47 10.52 -7.06
N GLY A 81 11.20 10.14 -7.01
CA GLY A 81 10.44 9.93 -5.79
C GLY A 81 10.50 8.49 -5.28
N LEU A 82 10.61 8.33 -3.97
CA LEU A 82 10.53 7.08 -3.23
C LEU A 82 9.31 7.12 -2.30
N LEU A 83 8.34 6.20 -2.48
CA LEU A 83 7.03 6.26 -1.82
C LEU A 83 7.01 5.37 -0.57
N GLY A 84 7.47 5.87 0.58
CA GLY A 84 7.60 5.10 1.83
C GLY A 84 6.32 5.09 2.66
N GLU A 85 5.76 3.92 2.90
CA GLU A 85 4.59 3.67 3.76
C GLU A 85 5.04 3.12 5.12
N TYR A 86 4.27 3.38 6.18
CA TYR A 86 4.60 2.96 7.55
C TYR A 86 3.39 2.83 8.49
N ASP A 87 2.18 2.82 7.95
CA ASP A 87 0.96 2.60 8.72
C ASP A 87 0.71 1.12 9.02
N ALA A 88 0.07 0.85 10.16
CA ALA A 88 -0.31 -0.48 10.62
C ALA A 88 -1.82 -0.73 10.48
N LEU A 89 -2.19 -2.00 10.47
CA LEU A 89 -3.57 -2.46 10.40
C LEU A 89 -4.15 -2.71 11.79
N VAL A 90 -5.31 -2.13 12.07
CA VAL A 90 -6.08 -2.42 13.28
C VAL A 90 -6.45 -3.89 13.34
N GLY A 91 -6.27 -4.53 14.50
CA GLY A 91 -6.61 -5.94 14.73
C GLY A 91 -5.57 -6.94 14.21
N MET A 92 -4.37 -6.48 13.82
CA MET A 92 -3.30 -7.34 13.31
C MET A 92 -2.13 -7.51 14.28
N CYS A 93 -2.30 -7.17 15.57
CA CYS A 93 -1.27 -7.38 16.56
C CYS A 93 -0.94 -8.86 16.71
N GLN A 94 0.36 -9.18 16.85
CA GLN A 94 0.87 -10.54 16.96
C GLN A 94 2.23 -10.53 17.64
N GLU A 95 2.57 -11.54 18.43
CA GLU A 95 3.95 -11.73 18.89
C GLU A 95 4.90 -12.03 17.74
N ALA A 96 6.09 -11.43 17.79
CA ALA A 96 7.14 -11.68 16.79
C ALA A 96 7.63 -13.12 16.89
N ASP A 97 7.96 -13.73 15.75
CA ASP A 97 8.55 -15.07 15.59
C ASP A 97 7.68 -16.24 16.12
N GLU A 98 6.46 -15.97 16.57
CA GLU A 98 5.55 -16.98 17.10
C GLU A 98 4.77 -17.66 15.95
N PRO A 99 4.96 -18.98 15.71
CA PRO A 99 4.28 -19.72 14.65
C PRO A 99 2.89 -20.21 15.09
N GLY A 100 2.11 -19.32 15.66
CA GLY A 100 0.74 -19.50 16.12
C GLY A 100 0.14 -18.13 16.41
N GLN A 101 -1.17 -17.98 16.23
CA GLN A 101 -1.81 -16.71 16.54
C GLN A 101 -1.75 -16.45 18.05
N LYS A 102 -0.97 -15.47 18.46
CA LYS A 102 -0.74 -15.11 19.84
C LYS A 102 -0.62 -13.60 20.00
N TYR A 103 -1.41 -13.03 20.88
CA TYR A 103 -1.35 -11.62 21.19
C TYR A 103 -0.31 -11.36 22.28
N PRO A 104 0.48 -10.27 22.17
CA PRO A 104 1.33 -9.80 23.26
C PRO A 104 0.50 -9.48 24.52
N ASP A 105 1.14 -9.55 25.70
CA ASP A 105 0.48 -9.24 26.96
C ASP A 105 -0.12 -7.85 26.97
N GLY A 106 -1.40 -7.74 27.27
CA GLY A 106 -2.15 -6.48 27.31
C GLY A 106 -2.73 -6.04 25.95
N ALA A 107 -2.44 -6.76 24.85
CA ALA A 107 -3.05 -6.49 23.56
C ALA A 107 -4.48 -7.03 23.48
N GLY A 108 -5.36 -6.28 22.80
CA GLY A 108 -6.75 -6.68 22.51
C GLY A 108 -6.96 -6.99 21.02
N LEU A 109 -8.19 -7.39 20.70
CA LEU A 109 -8.59 -7.71 19.32
C LEU A 109 -8.44 -6.53 18.34
N ASP A 110 -8.49 -5.30 18.83
CA ASP A 110 -8.36 -4.09 18.02
C ASP A 110 -6.93 -3.52 18.02
N THR A 111 -5.97 -4.17 18.71
CA THR A 111 -4.59 -3.69 18.75
C THR A 111 -3.97 -3.79 17.35
N PRO A 112 -3.37 -2.68 16.83
CA PRO A 112 -2.79 -2.69 15.49
C PRO A 112 -1.54 -3.55 15.38
N GLY A 113 -1.19 -3.93 14.14
CA GLY A 113 0.04 -4.64 13.81
C GLY A 113 0.38 -4.54 12.33
N HIS A 114 1.65 -4.77 11.98
CA HIS A 114 2.14 -4.66 10.60
C HIS A 114 1.80 -5.90 9.76
N GLY A 115 0.50 -6.21 9.62
CA GLY A 115 -0.01 -7.32 8.82
C GLY A 115 0.15 -7.15 7.30
N CYS A 116 0.61 -5.98 6.84
CA CYS A 116 0.99 -5.69 5.46
C CYS A 116 2.49 -5.46 5.28
N GLY A 117 3.25 -5.34 6.37
CA GLY A 117 4.71 -5.21 6.34
C GLY A 117 5.22 -3.81 6.01
N HIS A 118 4.45 -2.77 6.24
CA HIS A 118 4.87 -1.39 5.97
C HIS A 118 6.05 -0.93 6.83
N ASN A 119 6.35 -1.60 7.95
CA ASN A 119 7.59 -1.43 8.68
C ASN A 119 8.83 -1.73 7.81
N LEU A 120 8.77 -2.75 6.96
CA LEU A 120 9.81 -3.09 6.00
C LEU A 120 9.78 -2.17 4.78
N LEU A 121 8.58 -1.84 4.28
CA LEU A 121 8.38 -1.05 3.07
C LEU A 121 9.01 0.32 3.19
N GLY A 122 8.63 1.09 4.20
CA GLY A 122 9.15 2.45 4.42
C GLY A 122 10.66 2.45 4.63
N ILE A 123 11.17 1.50 5.40
CA ILE A 123 12.61 1.42 5.70
C ILE A 123 13.42 0.90 4.51
N GLY A 124 12.88 0.02 3.67
CA GLY A 124 13.55 -0.40 2.43
C GLY A 124 13.77 0.77 1.47
N LEU A 125 12.78 1.68 1.36
CA LEU A 125 12.92 2.92 0.59
C LEU A 125 13.85 3.93 1.25
N LEU A 126 13.88 4.00 2.59
CA LEU A 126 14.88 4.78 3.32
C LEU A 126 16.30 4.28 3.02
N GLY A 127 16.51 2.96 3.03
CA GLY A 127 17.78 2.36 2.65
C GLY A 127 18.22 2.74 1.24
N ALA A 128 17.31 2.66 0.26
CA ALA A 128 17.58 3.10 -1.11
C ALA A 128 17.96 4.59 -1.17
N ALA A 129 17.26 5.47 -0.42
CA ALA A 129 17.59 6.89 -0.36
C ALA A 129 19.00 7.15 0.18
N LEU A 130 19.37 6.47 1.27
CA LEU A 130 20.70 6.59 1.88
C LEU A 130 21.81 6.06 0.93
N PHE A 131 21.58 4.92 0.27
CA PHE A 131 22.54 4.35 -0.68
C PHE A 131 22.75 5.28 -1.89
N LEU A 132 21.67 5.78 -2.46
CA LEU A 132 21.73 6.73 -3.58
C LEU A 132 22.46 8.01 -3.20
N LYS A 133 22.20 8.55 -2.00
CA LYS A 133 22.91 9.73 -1.51
C LYS A 133 24.42 9.51 -1.49
N GLU A 134 24.90 8.41 -0.90
CA GLU A 134 26.33 8.08 -0.84
C GLU A 134 26.92 7.93 -2.25
N LEU A 135 26.20 7.29 -3.15
CA LEU A 135 26.65 7.12 -4.54
C LEU A 135 26.71 8.45 -5.29
N LEU A 136 25.69 9.33 -5.15
CA LEU A 136 25.70 10.65 -5.78
C LEU A 136 26.86 11.51 -5.29
N GLU A 137 27.19 11.47 -3.99
CA GLU A 137 28.35 12.18 -3.40
C GLU A 137 29.67 11.58 -3.91
N GLN A 138 29.82 10.25 -3.91
CA GLN A 138 31.03 9.58 -4.31
C GLN A 138 31.39 9.79 -5.78
N TYR A 139 30.39 9.72 -6.67
CA TYR A 139 30.59 9.78 -8.12
C TYR A 139 30.29 11.16 -8.72
N HIS A 140 29.84 12.14 -7.92
CA HIS A 140 29.49 13.50 -8.34
C HIS A 140 28.46 13.50 -9.49
N LEU A 141 27.49 12.57 -9.46
CA LEU A 141 26.47 12.45 -10.50
C LEU A 141 25.30 13.41 -10.21
N PRO A 142 24.78 14.15 -11.22
CA PRO A 142 23.61 14.97 -11.04
C PRO A 142 22.35 14.10 -10.88
N GLY A 143 21.64 14.31 -9.78
CA GLY A 143 20.40 13.63 -9.47
C GLY A 143 19.75 14.23 -8.24
N THR A 144 18.44 14.13 -8.14
CA THR A 144 17.69 14.55 -6.96
C THR A 144 16.81 13.40 -6.49
N ILE A 145 16.93 13.06 -5.22
CA ILE A 145 16.16 12.01 -4.55
C ILE A 145 15.15 12.71 -3.65
N VAL A 146 13.88 12.28 -3.72
CA VAL A 146 12.84 12.74 -2.80
C VAL A 146 12.20 11.53 -2.14
N TYR A 147 12.47 11.33 -0.84
CA TYR A 147 11.74 10.37 -0.03
C TYR A 147 10.43 10.99 0.41
N PHE A 148 9.32 10.35 0.10
CA PHE A 148 7.98 10.70 0.56
C PHE A 148 7.59 9.80 1.71
N GLY A 149 7.33 10.37 2.88
CA GLY A 149 6.63 9.68 3.95
C GLY A 149 5.15 9.69 3.64
N CYS A 150 4.62 8.52 3.30
CA CYS A 150 3.25 8.31 2.82
C CYS A 150 2.40 7.64 3.89
N PRO A 151 1.59 8.38 4.66
CA PRO A 151 0.73 7.81 5.70
C PRO A 151 -0.53 7.19 5.12
N ALA A 152 -1.20 6.37 5.93
CA ALA A 152 -2.60 5.97 5.76
C ALA A 152 -2.93 5.27 4.42
N GLU A 153 -2.04 4.43 3.92
CA GLU A 153 -2.28 3.63 2.70
C GLU A 153 -3.49 2.73 2.89
N GLU A 154 -3.56 1.99 4.00
CA GLU A 154 -4.49 0.88 4.24
C GLU A 154 -5.96 1.29 4.26
N ASN A 155 -6.28 2.45 4.80
CA ASN A 155 -7.67 2.81 5.08
C ASN A 155 -8.16 4.12 4.48
N ALA A 156 -7.26 4.99 4.02
CA ALA A 156 -7.64 6.34 3.71
C ALA A 156 -7.01 6.94 2.43
N SER A 157 -6.20 6.14 1.69
CA SER A 157 -5.53 6.61 0.46
C SER A 157 -4.78 7.92 0.69
N GLY A 158 -3.77 7.88 1.59
CA GLY A 158 -2.99 9.05 1.99
C GLY A 158 -2.34 9.74 0.81
N LYS A 159 -1.80 8.98 -0.17
CA LYS A 159 -1.20 9.52 -1.39
C LYS A 159 -2.19 10.32 -2.24
N SER A 160 -3.49 9.97 -2.23
CA SER A 160 -4.51 10.79 -2.91
C SER A 160 -4.59 12.19 -2.31
N LYS A 161 -4.51 12.32 -0.98
CA LYS A 161 -4.47 13.63 -0.31
C LYS A 161 -3.15 14.35 -0.53
N MET A 162 -2.04 13.62 -0.55
CA MET A 162 -0.72 14.19 -0.89
C MET A 162 -0.72 14.75 -2.31
N ILE A 163 -1.34 14.07 -3.29
CA ILE A 163 -1.51 14.57 -4.67
C ILE A 163 -2.31 15.88 -4.66
N GLN A 164 -3.44 15.95 -3.97
CA GLN A 164 -4.28 17.13 -3.88
C GLN A 164 -3.56 18.33 -3.26
N ASN A 165 -2.61 18.07 -2.37
CA ASN A 165 -1.77 19.07 -1.71
C ASN A 165 -0.42 19.32 -2.41
N GLY A 166 -0.24 18.82 -3.65
CA GLY A 166 0.88 19.17 -4.51
C GLY A 166 2.23 18.53 -4.15
N PHE A 167 2.26 17.49 -3.30
CA PHE A 167 3.52 16.84 -2.88
C PHE A 167 4.36 16.34 -4.07
N PHE A 168 3.75 15.86 -5.13
CA PHE A 168 4.44 15.24 -6.27
C PHE A 168 4.76 16.21 -7.42
N GLN A 169 4.64 17.51 -7.19
CA GLN A 169 5.01 18.51 -8.20
C GLN A 169 6.52 18.50 -8.45
N GLY A 170 6.89 18.48 -9.74
CA GLY A 170 8.30 18.48 -10.14
C GLY A 170 8.99 17.12 -10.05
N ILE A 171 8.29 16.04 -9.73
CA ILE A 171 8.82 14.68 -9.72
C ILE A 171 8.74 14.09 -11.14
N ASP A 172 9.84 13.54 -11.62
CA ASP A 172 9.95 12.96 -12.96
C ASP A 172 9.49 11.51 -13.03
N ALA A 173 9.77 10.71 -12.01
CA ALA A 173 9.32 9.34 -11.86
C ALA A 173 9.29 8.96 -10.37
N ALA A 174 8.51 7.94 -10.00
CA ALA A 174 8.47 7.43 -8.64
C ALA A 174 8.58 5.89 -8.59
N PHE A 175 9.12 5.42 -7.47
CA PHE A 175 9.28 3.99 -7.19
C PHE A 175 8.68 3.63 -5.84
N SER A 176 8.11 2.42 -5.79
CA SER A 176 7.72 1.75 -4.56
C SER A 176 8.13 0.28 -4.62
N TRP A 177 8.05 -0.40 -3.51
CA TRP A 177 8.16 -1.85 -3.42
C TRP A 177 7.22 -2.37 -2.36
N HIS A 178 7.00 -3.68 -2.30
CA HIS A 178 6.18 -4.27 -1.25
C HIS A 178 6.81 -5.57 -0.73
N PRO A 179 6.91 -5.78 0.59
CA PRO A 179 7.28 -7.07 1.16
C PRO A 179 6.19 -8.10 0.87
N HIS A 180 6.59 -9.28 0.38
CA HIS A 180 5.65 -10.32 -0.01
C HIS A 180 6.26 -11.72 0.22
N ALA A 181 5.52 -12.78 0.03
CA ALA A 181 6.03 -14.15 0.01
C ALA A 181 6.67 -14.53 -1.34
N GLN A 182 6.50 -13.71 -2.38
CA GLN A 182 7.03 -13.92 -3.73
C GLN A 182 7.66 -12.63 -4.26
N ALA A 183 8.68 -12.75 -5.13
CA ALA A 183 9.28 -11.63 -5.83
C ALA A 183 8.67 -11.46 -7.22
N GLY A 184 8.54 -10.21 -7.71
CA GLY A 184 8.03 -9.91 -9.05
C GLY A 184 7.63 -8.45 -9.21
N ILE A 185 7.28 -8.06 -10.44
CA ILE A 185 6.76 -6.72 -10.72
C ILE A 185 5.30 -6.60 -10.26
N PHE A 186 5.00 -5.52 -9.56
CA PHE A 186 3.64 -5.15 -9.15
C PHE A 186 3.13 -4.01 -10.05
N ASN A 187 2.56 -4.35 -11.20
CA ASN A 187 2.07 -3.38 -12.19
C ASN A 187 0.58 -3.53 -12.53
N GLN A 188 -0.16 -4.25 -11.70
CA GLN A 188 -1.60 -4.43 -11.84
C GLN A 188 -2.26 -4.33 -10.47
N SER A 189 -3.21 -3.43 -10.35
CA SER A 189 -4.10 -3.32 -9.19
C SER A 189 -5.51 -2.99 -9.64
N LEU A 190 -6.49 -3.20 -8.78
CA LEU A 190 -7.86 -2.77 -9.04
C LEU A 190 -8.07 -1.34 -8.54
N ALA A 191 -8.77 -0.54 -9.32
CA ALA A 191 -9.38 0.68 -8.80
C ALA A 191 -10.42 0.30 -7.74
N ASN A 192 -10.52 1.11 -6.68
CA ASN A 192 -11.44 0.87 -5.57
C ASN A 192 -12.00 2.20 -5.06
N GLN A 193 -13.31 2.34 -5.04
CA GLN A 193 -13.97 3.47 -4.41
C GLN A 193 -14.67 3.02 -3.13
N ARG A 194 -14.27 3.60 -2.00
CA ARG A 194 -14.92 3.39 -0.70
C ARG A 194 -15.90 4.53 -0.43
N VAL A 195 -17.18 4.21 -0.23
CA VAL A 195 -18.27 5.17 -0.12
C VAL A 195 -19.11 4.84 1.10
N VAL A 196 -19.39 5.86 1.92
CA VAL A 196 -20.31 5.76 3.05
C VAL A 196 -21.66 6.28 2.61
N TYR A 197 -22.69 5.48 2.82
CA TYR A 197 -24.09 5.81 2.62
C TYR A 197 -24.75 5.91 3.99
N THR A 198 -25.21 7.11 4.36
CA THR A 198 -25.91 7.37 5.61
C THR A 198 -27.36 7.62 5.30
N PHE A 199 -28.24 6.74 5.76
CA PHE A 199 -29.67 6.91 5.66
C PHE A 199 -30.21 7.64 6.91
N HIS A 200 -31.13 8.57 6.68
CA HIS A 200 -31.82 9.34 7.71
C HIS A 200 -33.29 9.13 7.57
N GLY A 201 -33.93 8.65 8.64
CA GLY A 201 -35.34 8.39 8.77
C GLY A 201 -35.97 9.11 9.97
N THR A 202 -37.02 8.51 10.52
CA THR A 202 -37.75 9.06 11.67
C THR A 202 -37.98 7.96 12.70
N SER A 203 -37.60 8.22 13.95
CA SER A 203 -37.82 7.27 15.06
C SER A 203 -39.27 7.24 15.47
N ALA A 204 -39.77 6.06 15.83
CA ALA A 204 -41.08 5.84 16.44
C ALA A 204 -41.04 4.59 17.33
N HIS A 205 -42.02 4.43 18.19
CA HIS A 205 -42.19 3.20 18.94
C HIS A 205 -42.72 2.09 17.99
N ALA A 206 -41.90 1.05 17.78
CA ALA A 206 -42.11 0.06 16.71
C ALA A 206 -43.44 -0.72 16.83
N SER A 207 -44.01 -0.89 18.04
CA SER A 207 -45.30 -1.58 18.24
C SER A 207 -46.46 -0.65 18.48
N GLN A 208 -46.22 0.55 19.06
CA GLN A 208 -47.31 1.47 19.42
C GLN A 208 -47.68 2.45 18.30
N ALA A 209 -46.66 2.96 17.59
CA ALA A 209 -46.85 3.96 16.56
C ALA A 209 -45.92 3.76 15.34
N PRO A 210 -45.82 2.55 14.77
CA PRO A 210 -44.90 2.28 13.67
C PRO A 210 -45.16 3.12 12.43
N HIS A 211 -46.43 3.53 12.20
CA HIS A 211 -46.85 4.35 11.08
C HIS A 211 -46.28 5.78 11.08
N LEU A 212 -45.74 6.24 12.22
CA LEU A 212 -45.05 7.54 12.34
C LEU A 212 -43.55 7.41 12.08
N GLY A 213 -42.99 6.17 12.06
CA GLY A 213 -41.60 5.91 11.82
C GLY A 213 -41.24 5.82 10.34
N ARG A 214 -39.96 6.07 10.05
CA ARG A 214 -39.32 5.80 8.75
C ARG A 214 -37.98 5.15 9.04
N SER A 215 -37.82 3.89 8.67
CA SER A 215 -36.67 3.10 9.06
C SER A 215 -35.49 3.33 8.12
N ALA A 216 -34.43 3.90 8.65
CA ALA A 216 -33.17 4.02 7.94
C ALA A 216 -32.46 2.63 7.72
N LEU A 217 -32.72 1.64 8.61
CA LEU A 217 -32.23 0.30 8.46
C LEU A 217 -32.89 -0.41 7.27
N ASP A 218 -34.19 -0.26 7.08
CA ASP A 218 -34.92 -0.86 5.94
C ASP A 218 -34.37 -0.28 4.62
N ALA A 219 -34.05 1.02 4.60
CA ALA A 219 -33.38 1.62 3.43
C ALA A 219 -32.01 0.99 3.13
N CYS A 220 -31.21 0.72 4.17
CA CYS A 220 -29.94 0.00 4.02
C CYS A 220 -30.15 -1.41 3.43
N GLU A 221 -31.13 -2.16 3.92
CA GLU A 221 -31.42 -3.51 3.43
C GLU A 221 -31.90 -3.49 1.97
N LEU A 222 -32.79 -2.58 1.61
CA LEU A 222 -33.24 -2.40 0.22
C LEU A 222 -32.10 -1.99 -0.71
N MET A 223 -31.18 -1.13 -0.27
CA MET A 223 -29.98 -0.81 -1.01
C MET A 223 -29.11 -2.06 -1.24
N ASN A 224 -28.87 -2.85 -0.21
CA ASN A 224 -28.09 -4.09 -0.31
C ASN A 224 -28.71 -5.09 -1.29
N ILE A 225 -30.04 -5.25 -1.26
CA ILE A 225 -30.79 -6.09 -2.21
C ILE A 225 -30.62 -5.55 -3.64
N GLY A 226 -30.83 -4.26 -3.85
CA GLY A 226 -30.67 -3.63 -5.16
C GLY A 226 -29.25 -3.79 -5.74
N VAL A 227 -28.23 -3.67 -4.90
CA VAL A 227 -26.83 -3.92 -5.32
C VAL A 227 -26.58 -5.40 -5.60
N ASN A 228 -27.24 -6.33 -4.90
CA ASN A 228 -27.13 -7.75 -5.21
C ASN A 228 -27.65 -8.07 -6.63
N TYR A 229 -28.75 -7.43 -7.05
CA TYR A 229 -29.23 -7.54 -8.43
C TYR A 229 -28.31 -6.83 -9.44
N LEU A 230 -27.65 -5.75 -9.06
CA LEU A 230 -26.65 -5.08 -9.91
C LEU A 230 -25.49 -6.02 -10.28
N ARG A 231 -25.13 -7.00 -9.42
CA ARG A 231 -24.03 -7.94 -9.69
C ARG A 231 -24.23 -8.78 -10.94
N GLU A 232 -25.47 -9.06 -11.35
CA GLU A 232 -25.78 -9.73 -12.61
C GLU A 232 -25.42 -8.90 -13.86
N HIS A 233 -25.20 -7.58 -13.69
CA HIS A 233 -25.06 -6.62 -14.77
C HIS A 233 -23.80 -5.79 -14.67
N MET A 234 -22.74 -6.35 -14.11
CA MET A 234 -21.40 -5.78 -14.08
C MET A 234 -20.39 -6.73 -14.74
N ILE A 235 -19.22 -6.24 -15.09
CA ILE A 235 -18.15 -7.07 -15.67
C ILE A 235 -17.62 -8.09 -14.64
N ASP A 236 -17.17 -9.25 -15.12
CA ASP A 236 -16.73 -10.36 -14.26
C ASP A 236 -15.57 -10.01 -13.33
N GLU A 237 -14.70 -9.09 -13.73
CA GLU A 237 -13.56 -8.63 -12.95
C GLU A 237 -13.93 -7.62 -11.86
N ALA A 238 -15.13 -7.02 -11.91
CA ALA A 238 -15.57 -6.08 -10.89
C ALA A 238 -16.07 -6.78 -9.62
N ARG A 239 -15.97 -6.09 -8.49
CA ARG A 239 -16.47 -6.59 -7.20
C ARG A 239 -17.10 -5.45 -6.42
N ILE A 240 -18.20 -5.74 -5.74
CA ILE A 240 -18.85 -4.81 -4.80
C ILE A 240 -19.03 -5.56 -3.47
N HIS A 241 -18.49 -4.96 -2.40
CA HIS A 241 -18.63 -5.45 -1.03
C HIS A 241 -19.22 -4.36 -0.15
N TYR A 242 -19.85 -4.74 0.95
CA TYR A 242 -20.34 -3.77 1.94
C TYR A 242 -20.20 -4.29 3.37
N ALA A 243 -20.20 -3.35 4.30
CA ALA A 243 -20.30 -3.60 5.73
C ALA A 243 -21.24 -2.56 6.37
N TYR A 244 -21.92 -2.95 7.43
CA TYR A 244 -22.62 -2.01 8.29
C TYR A 244 -21.61 -1.28 9.17
N LEU A 245 -21.64 0.05 9.15
CA LEU A 245 -20.96 0.90 10.13
C LEU A 245 -21.87 1.19 11.33
N ASP A 246 -23.19 1.28 11.07
CA ASP A 246 -24.22 1.53 12.05
C ASP A 246 -25.53 0.90 11.54
N ALA A 247 -26.10 -0.01 12.31
CA ALA A 247 -27.38 -0.67 12.00
C ALA A 247 -28.59 0.05 12.64
N GLY A 248 -28.38 1.24 13.22
CA GLY A 248 -29.47 2.02 13.83
C GLY A 248 -29.72 1.68 15.30
N GLY A 249 -28.74 1.10 16.00
CA GLY A 249 -28.81 0.71 17.40
C GLY A 249 -29.16 -0.76 17.61
N ASN A 250 -29.40 -1.14 18.89
CA ASN A 250 -29.59 -2.52 19.32
C ASN A 250 -30.97 -2.79 19.97
N LEU A 251 -31.90 -1.84 19.88
CA LEU A 251 -33.22 -1.94 20.49
C LEU A 251 -34.31 -2.15 19.43
N PRO A 252 -34.91 -3.35 19.32
CA PRO A 252 -35.89 -3.68 18.28
C PRO A 252 -37.24 -2.99 18.43
N ASN A 253 -37.50 -2.35 19.56
CA ASN A 253 -38.74 -1.60 19.85
C ASN A 253 -38.66 -0.13 19.40
N ILE A 254 -37.58 0.30 18.78
CA ILE A 254 -37.42 1.66 18.23
C ILE A 254 -37.18 1.53 16.71
N VAL A 255 -37.95 2.26 15.89
CA VAL A 255 -37.66 2.40 14.46
C VAL A 255 -36.38 3.21 14.29
N PRO A 256 -35.34 2.65 13.62
CA PRO A 256 -34.04 3.33 13.49
C PRO A 256 -34.15 4.59 12.61
N SER A 257 -33.77 5.74 13.14
CA SER A 257 -33.77 7.01 12.39
C SER A 257 -32.44 7.28 11.66
N ARG A 258 -31.40 6.48 11.91
CA ARG A 258 -30.10 6.58 11.24
C ARG A 258 -29.48 5.19 11.08
N ALA A 259 -28.94 4.91 9.90
CA ALA A 259 -28.14 3.72 9.67
C ALA A 259 -27.06 4.02 8.61
N GLN A 260 -25.95 3.31 8.64
CA GLN A 260 -24.82 3.55 7.73
C GLN A 260 -24.25 2.27 7.13
N LEU A 261 -23.95 2.34 5.86
CA LEU A 261 -23.23 1.32 5.10
C LEU A 261 -21.90 1.88 4.57
N LEU A 262 -20.85 1.07 4.61
CA LEU A 262 -19.60 1.29 3.88
C LEU A 262 -19.56 0.33 2.70
N TYR A 263 -19.46 0.87 1.50
CA TYR A 263 -19.27 0.10 0.27
C TYR A 263 -17.84 0.20 -0.24
N ALA A 264 -17.33 -0.90 -0.79
CA ALA A 264 -16.09 -0.98 -1.57
C ALA A 264 -16.45 -1.45 -2.98
N ILE A 265 -16.24 -0.57 -3.97
CA ILE A 265 -16.60 -0.79 -5.38
C ILE A 265 -15.29 -0.89 -6.16
N ARG A 266 -14.99 -2.08 -6.70
CA ARG A 266 -13.73 -2.39 -7.35
C ARG A 266 -13.94 -2.73 -8.82
N ALA A 267 -13.03 -2.26 -9.68
CA ALA A 267 -12.97 -2.63 -11.09
C ALA A 267 -11.52 -2.52 -11.62
N PRO A 268 -11.19 -3.12 -12.78
CA PRO A 268 -9.86 -3.02 -13.37
C PRO A 268 -9.41 -1.59 -13.69
N LYS A 269 -10.34 -0.68 -14.01
CA LYS A 269 -10.05 0.73 -14.34
C LYS A 269 -10.85 1.68 -13.46
N GLY A 270 -10.27 2.84 -13.16
CA GLY A 270 -10.94 3.91 -12.39
C GLY A 270 -12.28 4.34 -13.02
N SER A 271 -12.34 4.49 -14.35
CA SER A 271 -13.58 4.83 -15.08
C SER A 271 -14.68 3.78 -14.92
N GLN A 272 -14.33 2.49 -14.88
CA GLN A 272 -15.28 1.40 -14.65
C GLN A 272 -15.80 1.39 -13.19
N ALA A 273 -14.89 1.61 -12.22
CA ALA A 273 -15.28 1.75 -10.81
C ALA A 273 -16.22 2.95 -10.61
N GLN A 274 -15.94 4.06 -11.27
CA GLN A 274 -16.78 5.27 -11.24
C GLN A 274 -18.17 5.00 -11.83
N ALA A 275 -18.26 4.35 -12.98
CA ALA A 275 -19.55 4.00 -13.60
C ALA A 275 -20.39 3.06 -12.71
N LEU A 276 -19.75 2.09 -12.05
CA LEU A 276 -20.43 1.22 -11.08
C LEU A 276 -20.86 1.97 -9.83
N ARG A 277 -20.05 2.90 -9.35
CA ARG A 277 -20.43 3.76 -8.23
C ARG A 277 -21.66 4.56 -8.54
N GLU A 278 -21.73 5.22 -9.67
CA GLU A 278 -22.92 6.00 -10.08
C GLU A 278 -24.20 5.16 -10.13
N ARG A 279 -24.08 3.89 -10.53
CA ARG A 279 -25.21 2.93 -10.48
C ARG A 279 -25.59 2.60 -9.04
N THR A 280 -24.59 2.40 -8.16
CA THR A 280 -24.79 2.15 -6.71
C THR A 280 -25.42 3.35 -6.02
N ASP A 281 -24.98 4.57 -6.34
CA ASP A 281 -25.56 5.81 -5.82
C ASP A 281 -27.05 5.96 -6.18
N ARG A 282 -27.44 5.61 -7.44
CA ARG A 282 -28.85 5.58 -7.86
C ARG A 282 -29.67 4.53 -7.13
N ILE A 283 -29.09 3.37 -6.80
CA ILE A 283 -29.78 2.35 -6.00
C ILE A 283 -30.02 2.87 -4.58
N ALA A 284 -29.04 3.55 -3.96
CA ALA A 284 -29.20 4.16 -2.65
C ALA A 284 -30.32 5.22 -2.64
N GLN A 285 -30.38 6.08 -3.66
CA GLN A 285 -31.45 7.05 -3.84
C GLN A 285 -32.82 6.38 -4.01
N GLY A 286 -32.90 5.28 -4.77
CA GLY A 286 -34.12 4.48 -4.92
C GLY A 286 -34.56 3.85 -3.61
N ALA A 287 -33.64 3.32 -2.81
CA ALA A 287 -33.94 2.75 -1.49
C ALA A 287 -34.48 3.82 -0.53
N ALA A 288 -33.89 5.01 -0.54
CA ALA A 288 -34.36 6.14 0.24
C ALA A 288 -35.78 6.56 -0.16
N LEU A 289 -36.08 6.62 -1.46
CA LEU A 289 -37.41 6.94 -1.98
C LEU A 289 -38.46 5.87 -1.57
N MET A 290 -38.11 4.59 -1.64
CA MET A 290 -39.02 3.49 -1.28
C MET A 290 -39.40 3.49 0.22
N THR A 291 -38.53 3.99 1.08
CA THR A 291 -38.67 3.98 2.54
C THR A 291 -39.08 5.35 3.11
N ASP A 292 -39.30 6.33 2.24
CA ASP A 292 -39.61 7.73 2.64
C ASP A 292 -38.52 8.28 3.62
N THR A 293 -37.24 7.97 3.32
CA THR A 293 -36.05 8.43 4.05
C THR A 293 -35.21 9.34 3.16
N SER A 294 -34.09 9.84 3.66
CA SER A 294 -33.04 10.50 2.85
C SER A 294 -31.72 9.81 2.95
N VAL A 295 -30.85 9.99 1.95
CA VAL A 295 -29.49 9.41 1.93
C VAL A 295 -28.45 10.49 1.72
N GLU A 296 -27.43 10.51 2.58
CA GLU A 296 -26.17 11.23 2.39
C GLU A 296 -25.14 10.28 1.84
N ILE A 297 -24.44 10.68 0.76
CA ILE A 297 -23.43 9.87 0.09
C ILE A 297 -22.06 10.55 0.24
N LYS A 298 -21.13 9.94 0.96
CA LYS A 298 -19.80 10.50 1.21
C LYS A 298 -18.70 9.56 0.73
N THR A 299 -17.86 10.04 -0.18
CA THR A 299 -16.65 9.32 -0.57
C THR A 299 -15.68 9.28 0.62
N LYS A 300 -15.25 8.08 1.03
CA LYS A 300 -14.23 7.90 2.05
C LYS A 300 -12.83 8.00 1.45
N CYS A 301 -12.55 7.21 0.41
CA CYS A 301 -11.30 7.24 -0.32
C CYS A 301 -11.46 6.64 -1.73
N ILE A 302 -10.51 6.96 -2.61
CA ILE A 302 -10.42 6.45 -3.98
C ILE A 302 -9.00 5.94 -4.21
N TYR A 303 -8.89 4.70 -4.66
CA TYR A 303 -7.67 4.09 -5.16
C TYR A 303 -7.83 3.92 -6.67
N ASP A 304 -6.89 4.44 -7.45
CA ASP A 304 -6.83 4.17 -8.88
C ASP A 304 -6.05 2.89 -9.16
N SER A 305 -6.28 2.29 -10.32
CA SER A 305 -5.49 1.15 -10.78
C SER A 305 -4.08 1.59 -11.16
N MET A 306 -3.09 0.71 -10.94
CA MET A 306 -1.72 0.94 -11.39
C MET A 306 -1.67 1.14 -12.91
N MET A 307 -0.96 2.18 -13.35
CA MET A 307 -0.56 2.36 -14.74
C MET A 307 0.79 1.70 -14.97
N LYS A 308 0.84 0.78 -15.91
CA LYS A 308 2.07 0.07 -16.27
C LYS A 308 3.09 1.02 -16.91
N ASN A 309 4.36 0.92 -16.50
CA ASN A 309 5.48 1.57 -17.15
C ASN A 309 6.53 0.54 -17.54
N SER A 310 6.50 0.07 -18.79
CA SER A 310 7.34 -1.04 -19.24
C SER A 310 8.84 -0.74 -19.18
N THR A 311 9.24 0.53 -19.33
CA THR A 311 10.63 0.95 -19.22
C THR A 311 11.14 0.84 -17.79
N LEU A 312 10.39 1.38 -16.81
CA LEU A 312 10.78 1.31 -15.40
C LEU A 312 10.68 -0.12 -14.86
N ASP A 313 9.63 -0.87 -15.23
CA ASP A 313 9.48 -2.29 -14.85
C ASP A 313 10.64 -3.13 -15.37
N GLY A 314 11.06 -2.92 -16.64
CA GLY A 314 12.19 -3.62 -17.22
C GLY A 314 13.52 -3.29 -16.54
N LEU A 315 13.67 -2.05 -16.06
CA LEU A 315 14.84 -1.62 -15.30
C LEU A 315 14.90 -2.29 -13.93
N VAL A 316 13.78 -2.35 -13.21
CA VAL A 316 13.67 -3.05 -11.93
C VAL A 316 13.95 -4.55 -12.11
N LEU A 317 13.36 -5.20 -13.12
CA LEU A 317 13.61 -6.61 -13.42
C LEU A 317 15.09 -6.91 -13.64
N LYS A 318 15.80 -6.06 -14.38
CA LYS A 318 17.26 -6.18 -14.60
C LYS A 318 18.03 -6.29 -13.28
N TYR A 319 17.68 -5.47 -12.28
CA TYR A 319 18.36 -5.49 -10.98
C TYR A 319 17.80 -6.54 -10.01
N MET A 320 16.57 -6.97 -10.20
CA MET A 320 16.09 -8.18 -9.52
C MET A 320 16.91 -9.41 -9.94
N ASP A 321 17.27 -9.56 -11.22
CA ASP A 321 18.14 -10.63 -11.71
C ASP A 321 19.55 -10.58 -11.10
N VAL A 322 20.03 -9.40 -10.69
CA VAL A 322 21.35 -9.24 -10.07
C VAL A 322 21.33 -9.59 -8.58
N PHE A 323 20.30 -9.15 -7.84
CA PHE A 323 20.28 -9.24 -6.38
C PHE A 323 19.43 -10.40 -5.84
N LEU A 324 18.73 -11.13 -6.71
CA LEU A 324 17.96 -12.33 -6.36
C LEU A 324 18.49 -13.55 -7.13
N PRO A 325 18.29 -14.77 -6.64
CA PRO A 325 17.57 -15.12 -5.41
C PRO A 325 18.38 -14.81 -4.14
N LEU A 326 17.67 -14.61 -3.02
CA LEU A 326 18.29 -14.48 -1.72
C LEU A 326 18.76 -15.86 -1.20
N HIS A 327 19.85 -15.84 -0.45
CA HIS A 327 20.37 -17.04 0.20
C HIS A 327 19.88 -17.12 1.65
N TYR A 328 19.32 -18.26 2.01
CA TYR A 328 18.78 -18.53 3.34
C TYR A 328 19.57 -19.65 4.02
N SER A 329 19.84 -19.51 5.33
CA SER A 329 20.45 -20.55 6.13
C SER A 329 19.47 -21.71 6.40
N GLU A 330 19.98 -22.85 6.88
CA GLU A 330 19.13 -23.97 7.28
C GLU A 330 18.17 -23.57 8.43
N GLU A 331 18.62 -22.70 9.33
CA GLU A 331 17.79 -22.18 10.42
C GLU A 331 16.66 -21.30 9.91
N GLU A 332 16.92 -20.43 8.93
CA GLU A 332 15.89 -19.59 8.29
C GLU A 332 14.88 -20.44 7.53
N LEU A 333 15.32 -21.47 6.83
CA LEU A 333 14.42 -22.40 6.14
C LEU A 333 13.58 -23.20 7.16
N ALA A 334 14.18 -23.63 8.27
CA ALA A 334 13.47 -24.31 9.35
C ALA A 334 12.46 -23.38 10.05
N TYR A 335 12.81 -22.10 10.21
CA TYR A 335 11.90 -21.08 10.71
C TYR A 335 10.70 -20.89 9.78
N ALA A 336 10.93 -20.68 8.48
CA ALA A 336 9.88 -20.48 7.50
C ALA A 336 8.91 -21.68 7.40
N LYS A 337 9.42 -22.92 7.53
CA LYS A 337 8.58 -24.13 7.55
C LYS A 337 7.49 -24.11 8.62
N LYS A 338 7.70 -23.44 9.75
CA LYS A 338 6.72 -23.35 10.83
C LYS A 338 5.46 -22.57 10.44
N PHE A 339 5.55 -21.69 9.44
CA PHE A 339 4.44 -20.85 8.96
C PHE A 339 3.69 -21.44 7.77
N LEU A 340 4.24 -22.45 7.07
CA LEU A 340 3.59 -23.07 5.91
C LEU A 340 2.16 -23.58 6.19
N PRO A 341 1.84 -24.21 7.35
CA PRO A 341 0.50 -24.72 7.63
C PRO A 341 -0.58 -23.63 7.66
N PHE A 342 -0.20 -22.37 7.81
CA PHE A 342 -1.10 -21.23 7.94
C PHE A 342 -1.19 -20.40 6.66
N GLY A 343 -0.42 -20.76 5.62
CA GLY A 343 -0.38 -20.08 4.34
C GLY A 343 -1.49 -20.55 3.40
N ASN A 344 -1.70 -19.77 2.33
CA ASN A 344 -2.65 -20.12 1.26
C ASN A 344 -2.18 -21.32 0.39
N GLU A 345 -0.91 -21.70 0.50
CA GLU A 345 -0.28 -22.80 -0.23
C GLU A 345 0.19 -23.88 0.74
N SER A 346 -0.70 -24.30 1.63
CA SER A 346 -0.39 -25.28 2.71
C SER A 346 0.17 -26.60 2.22
N ASP A 347 -0.06 -26.97 0.94
CA ASP A 347 0.48 -28.19 0.34
C ASP A 347 1.90 -28.01 -0.24
N SER A 348 2.47 -26.81 -0.16
CA SER A 348 3.85 -26.55 -0.63
C SER A 348 4.85 -27.05 0.39
N GLU A 349 5.81 -27.86 -0.04
CA GLU A 349 6.97 -28.26 0.77
C GLU A 349 8.10 -27.21 0.72
N ILE A 350 7.99 -26.19 -0.13
CA ILE A 350 9.00 -25.15 -0.34
C ILE A 350 8.82 -24.05 0.71
N PRO A 351 9.75 -23.88 1.67
CA PRO A 351 9.56 -22.92 2.76
C PRO A 351 9.58 -21.46 2.30
N ILE A 352 10.43 -21.14 1.33
CA ILE A 352 10.57 -19.81 0.71
C ILE A 352 10.85 -20.02 -0.76
N TYR A 353 10.21 -19.25 -1.64
CA TYR A 353 10.57 -19.23 -3.04
C TYR A 353 11.98 -18.63 -3.19
N SER A 354 12.93 -19.43 -3.68
CA SER A 354 14.30 -18.96 -3.94
C SER A 354 14.48 -18.41 -5.36
N SER A 355 13.62 -18.82 -6.30
CA SER A 355 13.67 -18.33 -7.68
C SER A 355 12.62 -17.23 -7.86
N PRO A 356 13.01 -16.06 -8.36
CA PRO A 356 12.04 -15.02 -8.71
C PRO A 356 11.14 -15.58 -9.81
N ASP A 357 9.87 -15.76 -9.50
CA ASP A 357 8.84 -15.98 -10.52
C ASP A 357 8.47 -14.59 -11.06
N PHE A 358 9.21 -14.13 -12.08
CA PHE A 358 8.96 -12.86 -12.75
C PHE A 358 7.69 -12.87 -13.59
N ALA A 359 6.87 -13.91 -13.49
CA ALA A 359 5.58 -13.91 -14.13
C ALA A 359 4.79 -12.68 -13.63
N PRO A 360 4.07 -12.00 -14.52
CA PRO A 360 3.18 -10.91 -14.09
C PRO A 360 2.30 -11.46 -12.99
N VAL A 361 2.29 -10.78 -11.85
CA VAL A 361 1.47 -11.15 -10.70
C VAL A 361 0.08 -11.50 -11.22
N ARG A 362 -0.38 -12.72 -10.92
CA ARG A 362 -1.73 -13.17 -11.29
C ARG A 362 -2.72 -12.05 -10.96
N LYS A 363 -3.75 -11.85 -11.80
CA LYS A 363 -4.80 -10.83 -11.61
C LYS A 363 -5.06 -10.62 -10.12
N THR A 364 -4.46 -9.57 -9.57
CA THR A 364 -4.53 -9.32 -8.13
C THR A 364 -5.85 -8.61 -7.83
N GLY A 365 -6.55 -9.06 -6.80
CA GLY A 365 -7.68 -8.31 -6.23
C GLY A 365 -7.25 -7.14 -5.36
N ILE A 366 -5.94 -6.82 -5.33
CA ILE A 366 -5.31 -5.81 -4.47
C ILE A 366 -5.55 -4.41 -5.04
N SER A 367 -5.70 -3.45 -4.17
CA SER A 367 -5.73 -2.01 -4.49
C SER A 367 -4.71 -1.30 -3.61
N THR A 368 -3.95 -0.37 -4.17
CA THR A 368 -3.02 0.50 -3.45
C THR A 368 -3.12 1.92 -3.96
N ASP A 369 -2.84 2.91 -3.12
CA ASP A 369 -2.81 4.31 -3.53
C ASP A 369 -1.52 4.73 -4.27
N VAL A 370 -0.55 3.81 -4.42
CA VAL A 370 0.52 3.93 -5.44
C VAL A 370 -0.09 4.03 -6.84
N GLY A 371 -1.24 3.37 -7.07
CA GLY A 371 -2.04 3.52 -8.28
C GLY A 371 -2.37 4.98 -8.59
N ASN A 372 -2.78 5.77 -7.59
CA ASN A 372 -3.09 7.19 -7.77
C ASN A 372 -1.86 8.00 -8.22
N VAL A 373 -0.68 7.73 -7.66
CA VAL A 373 0.57 8.37 -8.09
C VAL A 373 0.89 7.99 -9.54
N SER A 374 0.71 6.72 -9.90
CA SER A 374 0.94 6.23 -11.26
C SER A 374 0.04 6.87 -12.32
N GLN A 375 -1.09 7.49 -11.93
CA GLN A 375 -1.96 8.24 -12.85
C GLN A 375 -1.41 9.63 -13.20
N ILE A 376 -0.45 10.16 -12.44
CA ILE A 376 0.06 11.52 -12.62
C ILE A 376 1.51 11.58 -13.08
N LEU A 377 2.30 10.51 -12.87
CA LEU A 377 3.70 10.43 -13.29
C LEU A 377 4.14 8.96 -13.53
N PRO A 378 5.22 8.73 -14.30
CA PRO A 378 5.80 7.41 -14.46
C PRO A 378 6.11 6.76 -13.13
N CYS A 379 5.60 5.54 -12.90
CA CYS A 379 5.77 4.83 -11.63
C CYS A 379 6.05 3.35 -11.88
N SER A 380 6.88 2.74 -11.04
CA SER A 380 7.07 1.30 -10.96
C SER A 380 7.03 0.83 -9.52
N ALA A 381 6.46 -0.35 -9.30
CA ALA A 381 6.45 -1.04 -8.03
C ALA A 381 6.77 -2.52 -8.22
N PHE A 382 7.40 -3.14 -7.23
CA PHE A 382 7.77 -4.55 -7.27
C PHE A 382 7.67 -5.18 -5.88
N MET A 383 7.74 -6.50 -5.83
CA MET A 383 7.69 -7.27 -4.60
C MET A 383 8.98 -8.04 -4.41
N VAL A 384 9.36 -8.26 -3.15
CA VAL A 384 10.51 -9.07 -2.74
C VAL A 384 10.09 -10.03 -1.63
N ASN A 385 10.69 -11.24 -1.64
CA ASN A 385 10.46 -12.25 -0.63
C ASN A 385 10.91 -11.77 0.76
N CYS A 386 9.96 -11.63 1.67
CA CYS A 386 10.15 -11.26 3.08
C CYS A 386 9.55 -12.27 4.05
N TYR A 387 8.75 -13.22 3.55
CA TYR A 387 7.94 -14.13 4.36
C TYR A 387 8.02 -15.55 3.81
N ALA A 388 7.65 -16.51 4.67
CA ALA A 388 7.43 -17.89 4.28
C ALA A 388 6.42 -17.99 3.14
N ASN A 389 6.62 -19.00 2.27
CA ASN A 389 5.74 -19.22 1.13
C ASN A 389 4.27 -19.33 1.55
N GLY A 390 3.39 -18.75 0.74
CA GLY A 390 1.94 -18.76 0.99
C GLY A 390 1.46 -17.84 2.11
N SER A 391 2.33 -17.13 2.86
CA SER A 391 1.90 -16.18 3.88
C SER A 391 1.03 -15.08 3.25
N PRO A 392 -0.27 -14.98 3.60
CA PRO A 392 -1.14 -13.98 3.00
C PRO A 392 -0.96 -12.63 3.68
N LEU A 393 -1.02 -11.54 2.91
CA LEU A 393 -1.10 -10.19 3.47
C LEU A 393 -2.38 -10.02 4.29
N HIS A 394 -2.39 -9.08 5.23
CA HIS A 394 -3.48 -8.83 6.20
C HIS A 394 -3.77 -10.06 7.07
N HIS A 395 -2.73 -10.79 7.42
CA HIS A 395 -2.80 -11.96 8.26
C HIS A 395 -1.73 -11.90 9.36
N TRP A 396 -2.00 -12.49 10.54
CA TRP A 396 -1.08 -12.50 11.67
C TRP A 396 0.29 -13.11 11.35
N THR A 397 0.35 -14.03 10.37
CA THR A 397 1.62 -14.64 9.93
C THR A 397 2.60 -13.62 9.38
N VAL A 398 2.13 -12.57 8.70
CA VAL A 398 2.97 -11.48 8.19
C VAL A 398 3.50 -10.64 9.34
N THR A 399 2.64 -10.27 10.30
CA THR A 399 3.07 -9.54 11.49
C THR A 399 4.11 -10.34 12.30
N ALA A 400 3.87 -11.64 12.51
CA ALA A 400 4.81 -12.51 13.23
C ALA A 400 6.20 -12.56 12.59
N GLN A 401 6.28 -12.52 11.27
CA GLN A 401 7.54 -12.61 10.53
C GLN A 401 8.21 -11.25 10.27
N GLY A 402 7.57 -10.14 10.60
CA GLY A 402 7.99 -8.77 10.23
C GLY A 402 9.34 -8.32 10.81
N LYS A 403 9.88 -9.02 11.82
CA LYS A 403 11.20 -8.78 12.43
C LYS A 403 12.20 -9.90 12.17
N SER A 404 11.86 -10.88 11.34
CA SER A 404 12.74 -12.01 11.06
C SER A 404 13.94 -11.60 10.19
N SER A 405 15.02 -12.36 10.26
CA SER A 405 16.18 -12.18 9.37
C SER A 405 15.81 -12.33 7.90
N ILE A 406 14.81 -13.16 7.58
CA ILE A 406 14.24 -13.32 6.25
C ILE A 406 13.63 -12.01 5.76
N ALA A 407 12.81 -11.37 6.59
CA ALA A 407 12.18 -10.09 6.29
C ALA A 407 13.23 -8.98 6.08
N HIS A 408 14.23 -8.90 6.95
CA HIS A 408 15.33 -7.93 6.83
C HIS A 408 16.17 -8.16 5.56
N LYS A 409 16.45 -9.41 5.17
CA LYS A 409 17.15 -9.73 3.90
C LYS A 409 16.34 -9.23 2.68
N GLY A 410 15.03 -9.46 2.67
CA GLY A 410 14.14 -8.96 1.62
C GLY A 410 14.14 -7.42 1.55
N MET A 411 14.04 -6.75 2.68
CA MET A 411 14.13 -5.29 2.79
C MET A 411 15.44 -4.74 2.23
N MET A 412 16.57 -5.35 2.58
CA MET A 412 17.89 -4.94 2.09
C MET A 412 18.05 -5.18 0.58
N ALA A 413 17.50 -6.29 0.06
CA ALA A 413 17.48 -6.54 -1.39
C ALA A 413 16.66 -5.50 -2.12
N ALA A 414 15.48 -5.14 -1.61
CA ALA A 414 14.65 -4.08 -2.18
C ALA A 414 15.38 -2.73 -2.22
N SER A 415 16.09 -2.37 -1.14
CA SER A 415 16.92 -1.14 -1.11
C SER A 415 17.98 -1.13 -2.20
N LYS A 416 18.67 -2.25 -2.42
CA LYS A 416 19.69 -2.38 -3.48
C LYS A 416 19.09 -2.31 -4.88
N ILE A 417 17.99 -3.03 -5.13
CA ILE A 417 17.28 -3.03 -6.42
C ILE A 417 16.82 -1.62 -6.78
N LEU A 418 16.21 -0.91 -5.84
CA LEU A 418 15.78 0.47 -6.02
C LEU A 418 16.97 1.40 -6.32
N ALA A 419 18.00 1.34 -5.49
CA ALA A 419 19.16 2.21 -5.64
C ALA A 419 19.88 1.99 -6.99
N ALA A 420 20.07 0.74 -7.42
CA ALA A 420 20.67 0.41 -8.69
C ALA A 420 19.80 0.88 -9.89
N SER A 421 18.48 0.67 -9.81
CA SER A 421 17.55 1.11 -10.84
C SER A 421 17.55 2.63 -11.01
N ILE A 422 17.52 3.37 -9.91
CA ILE A 422 17.49 4.84 -9.94
C ILE A 422 18.86 5.40 -10.34
N TRP A 423 19.94 4.77 -9.90
CA TRP A 423 21.29 5.12 -10.33
C TRP A 423 21.42 5.13 -11.86
N GLU A 424 20.93 4.08 -12.53
CA GLU A 424 20.99 3.98 -13.99
C GLU A 424 20.18 5.08 -14.70
N ILE A 425 19.09 5.55 -14.09
CA ILE A 425 18.33 6.72 -14.61
C ILE A 425 19.17 7.99 -14.51
N PHE A 426 19.92 8.17 -13.42
CA PHE A 426 20.80 9.34 -13.26
C PHE A 426 21.97 9.33 -14.25
N GLU A 427 22.54 8.16 -14.54
CA GLU A 427 23.59 8.03 -15.56
C GLU A 427 23.06 8.19 -17.02
N ASN A 428 21.83 7.75 -17.28
CA ASN A 428 21.24 7.72 -18.61
C ASN A 428 19.83 8.33 -18.63
N SER A 429 19.77 9.63 -18.86
CA SER A 429 18.51 10.37 -18.95
C SER A 429 17.55 9.87 -20.06
N GLY A 430 18.05 9.15 -21.07
CA GLY A 430 17.23 8.54 -22.11
C GLY A 430 16.24 7.50 -21.58
N ILE A 431 16.54 6.87 -20.43
CA ILE A 431 15.60 5.96 -19.75
C ILE A 431 14.38 6.72 -19.27
N LEU A 432 14.59 7.87 -18.65
CA LEU A 432 13.49 8.71 -18.15
C LEU A 432 12.61 9.24 -19.28
N GLU A 433 13.20 9.68 -20.38
CA GLU A 433 12.44 10.13 -21.57
C GLU A 433 11.57 9.00 -22.13
N LYS A 434 12.10 7.78 -22.20
CA LYS A 434 11.32 6.61 -22.62
C LYS A 434 10.21 6.27 -21.62
N ALA A 435 10.49 6.34 -20.32
CA ALA A 435 9.49 6.12 -19.28
C ALA A 435 8.33 7.14 -19.36
N LYS A 436 8.64 8.41 -19.66
CA LYS A 436 7.61 9.44 -19.90
C LYS A 436 6.79 9.14 -21.17
N GLN A 437 7.42 8.61 -22.22
CA GLN A 437 6.69 8.18 -23.42
C GLN A 437 5.75 7.01 -23.14
N ASP A 438 6.20 5.98 -22.43
CA ASP A 438 5.38 4.84 -22.02
C ASP A 438 4.17 5.31 -21.18
N PHE A 439 4.40 6.21 -20.23
CA PHE A 439 3.35 6.80 -19.41
C PHE A 439 2.28 7.51 -20.26
N MET A 440 2.70 8.34 -21.21
CA MET A 440 1.77 9.05 -22.10
C MET A 440 1.00 8.10 -23.03
N GLN A 441 1.61 7.00 -23.46
CA GLN A 441 0.93 5.97 -24.25
C GLN A 441 -0.12 5.22 -23.43
N GLU A 442 0.22 4.82 -22.20
CA GLU A 442 -0.69 4.10 -21.34
C GLU A 442 -1.87 4.97 -20.90
N LYS A 443 -1.62 6.25 -20.61
CA LYS A 443 -2.66 7.22 -20.30
C LYS A 443 -3.70 7.36 -21.41
N LYS A 444 -3.29 7.32 -22.67
CA LYS A 444 -4.21 7.33 -23.83
C LYS A 444 -5.09 6.09 -23.92
N LYS A 445 -4.64 4.92 -23.41
CA LYS A 445 -5.43 3.67 -23.38
C LYS A 445 -6.42 3.63 -22.21
N SER A 446 -6.22 4.47 -21.20
CA SER A 446 -7.04 4.50 -20.00
C SER A 446 -8.26 5.41 -20.12
N VAL A 447 -8.26 6.31 -21.10
CA VAL A 447 -9.39 7.16 -21.52
C VAL A 447 -10.25 6.38 -22.50
#